data_0f1b38f780d5fac3bc2570a0d0d254f3
#
_entry.id   0f1b38f780d5fac3bc2570a0d0d254f3
#
_cell.length_a   1.000
_cell.length_b   1.000
_cell.length_c   1.000
_cell.angle_alpha   90.00
_cell.angle_beta   90.00
_cell.angle_gamma   90.00
#
_symmetry.space_group_name_H-M   'P 1'
#
loop_
_entity.id
_entity.type
_entity.pdbx_description
1 polymer ?
#
loop_
_entity_poly.entity_id
_entity_poly.type
_entity_poly.pdbx_seq_one_letter_code
_entity_poly.pdbx_strand_id
1 'polypeptide(L)'
;MKIGVFIDAENIRRSGGYGIRYDVLRDYVSQFGDPIRLNSYMSVDEARMRTDYEYKDRTHGFLSIVRSYGFKVITKAIRWFEDEDGQRIGKANADLDMAVEMLLQSQHLDTIYLLTGDGDFKRVVQALQNMGIRVEIVAFRYISRELLHEADQFLSGYLIPNLLPVLDQRAEDWGAMSCRARGYCYSVQDGYGFMKYLDIDMRSWRDIFFHFSQLPERHYVNLDDVFEFTIEPSPRAEGGILATHMQILHSRHFIPDKGEKPTPVV
;
A
#
# COMPACT_ATOMS: atom_id res chain seq x y z
N MET A 1 -17.30 -14.79 5.32
CA MET A 1 -17.13 -13.82 4.23
C MET A 1 -16.00 -14.32 3.34
N LYS A 2 -16.24 -14.43 2.04
CA LYS A 2 -15.25 -14.91 1.04
C LYS A 2 -14.55 -13.71 0.43
N ILE A 3 -13.23 -13.70 0.53
CA ILE A 3 -12.39 -12.56 0.14
C ILE A 3 -11.57 -12.90 -1.10
N GLY A 4 -11.51 -11.95 -2.04
CA GLY A 4 -10.57 -11.91 -3.15
C GLY A 4 -9.53 -10.80 -2.93
N VAL A 5 -8.26 -11.09 -3.19
CA VAL A 5 -7.19 -10.09 -3.21
C VAL A 5 -6.62 -10.01 -4.61
N PHE A 6 -6.55 -8.79 -5.14
CA PHE A 6 -6.03 -8.52 -6.47
C PHE A 6 -4.99 -7.41 -6.38
N ILE A 7 -3.76 -7.72 -6.76
CA ILE A 7 -2.61 -6.84 -6.60
C ILE A 7 -2.06 -6.44 -7.97
N ASP A 8 -2.12 -5.16 -8.28
CA ASP A 8 -1.32 -4.55 -9.33
C ASP A 8 0.08 -4.28 -8.78
N ALA A 9 0.96 -5.27 -8.90
CA ALA A 9 2.28 -5.21 -8.29
C ALA A 9 3.15 -4.08 -8.86
N GLU A 10 2.96 -3.70 -10.12
CA GLU A 10 3.73 -2.62 -10.74
C GLU A 10 3.27 -1.24 -10.23
N ASN A 11 1.95 -1.00 -10.13
CA ASN A 11 1.43 0.22 -9.55
C ASN A 11 1.87 0.36 -8.08
N ILE A 12 1.71 -0.70 -7.28
CA ILE A 12 2.12 -0.72 -5.87
C ILE A 12 3.61 -0.42 -5.74
N ARG A 13 4.46 -1.07 -6.52
CA ARG A 13 5.91 -0.85 -6.52
C ARG A 13 6.29 0.61 -6.82
N ARG A 14 5.64 1.23 -7.81
CA ARG A 14 5.90 2.61 -8.23
C ARG A 14 5.33 3.65 -7.25
N SER A 15 4.27 3.30 -6.53
CA SER A 15 3.58 4.22 -5.62
C SER A 15 4.07 4.17 -4.17
N GLY A 16 5.21 3.56 -3.90
CA GLY A 16 5.83 3.52 -2.57
C GLY A 16 5.58 2.24 -1.78
N GLY A 17 4.98 1.21 -2.41
CA GLY A 17 4.79 -0.12 -1.83
C GLY A 17 5.88 -1.13 -2.25
N TYR A 18 7.07 -0.66 -2.64
CA TYR A 18 8.18 -1.58 -2.94
C TYR A 18 8.56 -2.40 -1.70
N GLY A 19 8.61 -3.72 -1.88
CA GLY A 19 8.96 -4.62 -0.78
C GLY A 19 7.80 -5.00 0.14
N ILE A 20 6.54 -4.86 -0.30
CA ILE A 20 5.39 -5.34 0.49
C ILE A 20 5.55 -6.83 0.83
N ARG A 21 5.12 -7.17 2.03
CA ARG A 21 5.12 -8.54 2.54
C ARG A 21 3.78 -9.21 2.24
N TYR A 22 3.81 -10.18 1.34
CA TYR A 22 2.62 -10.93 0.90
C TYR A 22 2.05 -11.83 2.00
N ASP A 23 2.88 -12.37 2.87
CA ASP A 23 2.48 -13.09 4.07
C ASP A 23 1.65 -12.21 5.00
N VAL A 24 2.15 -11.02 5.32
CA VAL A 24 1.46 -10.03 6.17
C VAL A 24 0.14 -9.59 5.56
N LEU A 25 0.10 -9.35 4.25
CA LEU A 25 -1.14 -8.99 3.56
C LEU A 25 -2.19 -10.09 3.68
N ARG A 26 -1.78 -11.35 3.46
CA ARG A 26 -2.66 -12.51 3.61
C ARG A 26 -3.20 -12.61 5.05
N ASP A 27 -2.32 -12.47 6.05
CA ASP A 27 -2.69 -12.54 7.46
C ASP A 27 -3.66 -11.40 7.83
N TYR A 28 -3.42 -10.20 7.31
CA TYR A 28 -4.32 -9.06 7.49
C TYR A 28 -5.73 -9.33 6.95
N VAL A 29 -5.85 -9.72 5.68
CA VAL A 29 -7.17 -9.95 5.08
C VAL A 29 -7.88 -11.17 5.69
N SER A 30 -7.12 -12.18 6.14
CA SER A 30 -7.66 -13.38 6.80
C SER A 30 -8.38 -13.07 8.13
N GLN A 31 -8.15 -11.91 8.72
CA GLN A 31 -8.86 -11.49 9.92
C GLN A 31 -10.31 -11.09 9.67
N PHE A 32 -10.64 -10.74 8.42
CA PHE A 32 -11.97 -10.27 8.03
C PHE A 32 -12.79 -11.35 7.31
N GLY A 33 -12.18 -12.47 6.91
CA GLY A 33 -12.86 -13.57 6.25
C GLY A 33 -11.90 -14.60 5.66
N ASP A 34 -12.41 -15.42 4.77
CA ASP A 34 -11.63 -16.48 4.10
C ASP A 34 -11.08 -15.96 2.75
N PRO A 35 -9.76 -15.76 2.60
CA PRO A 35 -9.17 -15.31 1.35
C PRO A 35 -9.06 -16.45 0.33
N ILE A 36 -10.17 -16.74 -0.34
CA ILE A 36 -10.26 -17.86 -1.30
C ILE A 36 -9.63 -17.58 -2.66
N ARG A 37 -9.32 -16.32 -2.95
CA ARG A 37 -8.61 -15.89 -4.17
C ARG A 37 -7.54 -14.85 -3.79
N LEU A 38 -6.29 -15.20 -4.05
CA LEU A 38 -5.14 -14.31 -3.86
C LEU A 38 -4.40 -14.22 -5.19
N ASN A 39 -4.51 -13.09 -5.88
CA ASN A 39 -3.96 -12.90 -7.22
C ASN A 39 -2.96 -11.73 -7.21
N SER A 40 -1.80 -11.91 -7.82
CA SER A 40 -0.83 -10.85 -8.01
C SER A 40 -0.42 -10.78 -9.48
N TYR A 41 -0.60 -9.60 -10.09
CA TYR A 41 -0.30 -9.32 -11.48
C TYR A 41 1.03 -8.60 -11.57
N MET A 42 1.98 -9.17 -12.29
CA MET A 42 3.36 -8.71 -12.33
C MET A 42 3.87 -8.59 -13.76
N SER A 43 4.58 -7.53 -14.03
CA SER A 43 5.31 -7.36 -15.29
C SER A 43 6.68 -7.99 -15.20
N VAL A 44 7.08 -8.75 -16.22
CA VAL A 44 8.41 -9.36 -16.30
C VAL A 44 9.08 -9.00 -17.63
N ASP A 45 10.37 -8.68 -17.58
CA ASP A 45 11.18 -8.47 -18.78
C ASP A 45 11.76 -9.80 -19.26
N GLU A 46 11.01 -10.50 -20.12
CA GLU A 46 11.45 -11.78 -20.67
C GLU A 46 12.72 -11.67 -21.53
N ALA A 47 12.92 -10.54 -22.20
CA ALA A 47 14.12 -10.33 -23.00
C ALA A 47 15.35 -10.26 -22.09
N ARG A 48 15.26 -9.53 -20.99
CA ARG A 48 16.31 -9.46 -19.98
C ARG A 48 16.54 -10.81 -19.29
N MET A 49 15.48 -11.56 -18.99
CA MET A 49 15.61 -12.90 -18.38
C MET A 49 16.40 -13.89 -19.24
N ARG A 50 16.46 -13.68 -20.58
CA ARG A 50 17.22 -14.53 -21.48
C ARG A 50 18.72 -14.23 -21.47
N THR A 51 19.11 -13.01 -21.13
CA THR A 51 20.48 -12.50 -21.21
C THR A 51 21.13 -12.24 -19.85
N ASP A 52 20.32 -11.99 -18.81
CA ASP A 52 20.76 -11.66 -17.46
C ASP A 52 20.34 -12.77 -16.48
N TYR A 53 21.29 -13.65 -16.15
CA TYR A 53 21.04 -14.79 -15.27
C TYR A 53 20.69 -14.35 -13.84
N GLU A 54 21.33 -13.31 -13.31
CA GLU A 54 21.02 -12.82 -11.97
C GLU A 54 19.60 -12.22 -11.87
N TYR A 55 19.20 -11.47 -12.90
CA TYR A 55 17.84 -10.95 -12.98
C TYR A 55 16.81 -12.08 -13.05
N LYS A 56 17.09 -13.11 -13.86
CA LYS A 56 16.25 -14.31 -14.00
C LYS A 56 16.09 -15.02 -12.66
N ASP A 57 17.20 -15.29 -11.97
CA ASP A 57 17.21 -16.05 -10.73
C ASP A 57 16.48 -15.29 -9.61
N ARG A 58 16.77 -13.99 -9.44
CA ARG A 58 16.07 -13.12 -8.50
C ARG A 58 14.56 -13.05 -8.79
N THR A 59 14.18 -12.93 -10.06
CA THR A 59 12.78 -12.88 -10.46
C THR A 59 12.08 -14.20 -10.13
N HIS A 60 12.65 -15.34 -10.50
CA HIS A 60 12.07 -16.65 -10.20
C HIS A 60 11.99 -16.90 -8.70
N GLY A 61 13.02 -16.55 -7.94
CA GLY A 61 13.03 -16.63 -6.47
C GLY A 61 11.89 -15.83 -5.86
N PHE A 62 11.72 -14.57 -6.27
CA PHE A 62 10.64 -13.72 -5.80
C PHE A 62 9.25 -14.28 -6.15
N LEU A 63 9.02 -14.69 -7.41
CA LEU A 63 7.76 -15.30 -7.82
C LEU A 63 7.45 -16.58 -7.04
N SER A 64 8.47 -17.38 -6.72
CA SER A 64 8.34 -18.61 -5.93
C SER A 64 7.91 -18.29 -4.49
N ILE A 65 8.51 -17.27 -3.87
CA ILE A 65 8.15 -16.81 -2.53
C ILE A 65 6.69 -16.32 -2.50
N VAL A 66 6.26 -15.50 -3.45
CA VAL A 66 4.88 -15.02 -3.52
C VAL A 66 3.90 -16.20 -3.66
N ARG A 67 4.23 -17.20 -4.48
CA ARG A 67 3.41 -18.43 -4.60
C ARG A 67 3.38 -19.25 -3.32
N SER A 68 4.46 -19.32 -2.57
CA SER A 68 4.50 -20.06 -1.30
C SER A 68 3.56 -19.48 -0.24
N TYR A 69 3.24 -18.19 -0.33
CA TYR A 69 2.22 -17.55 0.49
C TYR A 69 0.78 -17.75 -0.03
N GLY A 70 0.59 -18.58 -1.06
CA GLY A 70 -0.71 -18.93 -1.60
C GLY A 70 -1.24 -18.00 -2.70
N PHE A 71 -0.44 -17.06 -3.17
CA PHE A 71 -0.84 -16.18 -4.28
C PHE A 71 -0.69 -16.87 -5.63
N LYS A 72 -1.72 -16.79 -6.47
CA LYS A 72 -1.60 -17.02 -7.90
C LYS A 72 -0.85 -15.84 -8.51
N VAL A 73 0.31 -16.11 -9.12
CA VAL A 73 1.09 -15.06 -9.77
C VAL A 73 0.85 -15.10 -11.26
N ILE A 74 0.29 -14.02 -11.78
CA ILE A 74 0.03 -13.82 -13.20
C ILE A 74 1.12 -12.89 -13.75
N THR A 75 1.96 -13.40 -14.63
CA THR A 75 3.04 -12.63 -15.25
C THR A 75 2.66 -12.14 -16.63
N LYS A 76 3.02 -10.91 -16.96
CA LYS A 76 2.87 -10.31 -18.28
C LYS A 76 4.23 -9.86 -18.80
N ALA A 77 4.56 -10.28 -20.02
CA ALA A 77 5.81 -9.84 -20.64
C ALA A 77 5.78 -8.34 -20.96
N ILE A 78 6.85 -7.63 -20.60
CA ILE A 78 7.04 -6.22 -20.99
C ILE A 78 7.32 -6.19 -22.49
N ARG A 79 6.51 -5.43 -23.23
CA ARG A 79 6.77 -5.09 -24.63
C ARG A 79 7.47 -3.75 -24.69
N TRP A 80 8.61 -3.70 -25.36
CA TRP A 80 9.39 -2.50 -25.50
C TRP A 80 9.04 -1.82 -26.82
N PHE A 81 8.80 -0.51 -26.77
CA PHE A 81 8.54 0.35 -27.92
C PHE A 81 9.52 1.53 -27.86
N GLU A 82 9.82 2.12 -29.00
CA GLU A 82 10.50 3.41 -29.08
C GLU A 82 9.43 4.49 -29.25
N ASP A 83 9.52 5.56 -28.47
CA ASP A 83 8.67 6.73 -28.63
C ASP A 83 9.18 7.65 -29.75
N GLU A 84 8.48 8.76 -29.99
CA GLU A 84 8.82 9.75 -31.02
C GLU A 84 10.19 10.42 -30.77
N ASP A 85 10.67 10.40 -29.52
CA ASP A 85 11.97 10.96 -29.11
C ASP A 85 13.08 9.87 -29.11
N GLY A 86 12.80 8.65 -29.57
CA GLY A 86 13.73 7.52 -29.59
C GLY A 86 14.00 6.93 -28.21
N GLN A 87 13.17 7.24 -27.19
CA GLN A 87 13.29 6.64 -25.88
C GLN A 87 12.57 5.28 -25.83
N ARG A 88 13.23 4.31 -25.21
CA ARG A 88 12.68 2.97 -25.05
C ARG A 88 11.68 2.92 -23.89
N ILE A 89 10.40 2.74 -24.22
CA ILE A 89 9.30 2.64 -23.26
C ILE A 89 8.82 1.18 -23.17
N GLY A 90 8.80 0.64 -21.94
CA GLY A 90 8.24 -0.68 -21.67
C GLY A 90 6.77 -0.59 -21.28
N LYS A 91 5.89 -1.30 -21.97
CA LYS A 91 4.47 -1.44 -21.61
C LYS A 91 4.14 -2.91 -21.34
N ALA A 92 3.47 -3.17 -20.22
CA ALA A 92 2.85 -4.45 -19.92
C ALA A 92 1.40 -4.15 -19.51
N ASN A 93 0.43 -4.57 -20.32
CA ASN A 93 -0.97 -4.28 -20.07
C ASN A 93 -1.57 -5.41 -19.20
N ALA A 94 -1.22 -5.43 -17.91
CA ALA A 94 -1.74 -6.39 -16.94
C ALA A 94 -3.11 -5.97 -16.39
N ASP A 95 -3.45 -4.68 -16.48
CA ASP A 95 -4.64 -4.07 -15.89
C ASP A 95 -5.92 -4.63 -16.49
N LEU A 96 -5.95 -4.82 -17.82
CA LEU A 96 -7.09 -5.42 -18.49
C LEU A 96 -7.30 -6.88 -18.08
N ASP A 97 -6.23 -7.67 -17.98
CA ASP A 97 -6.33 -9.07 -17.55
C ASP A 97 -6.83 -9.13 -16.10
N MET A 98 -6.33 -8.24 -15.23
CA MET A 98 -6.76 -8.13 -13.85
C MET A 98 -8.23 -7.73 -13.75
N ALA A 99 -8.67 -6.74 -14.52
CA ALA A 99 -10.07 -6.28 -14.56
C ALA A 99 -11.02 -7.41 -14.97
N VAL A 100 -10.68 -8.13 -16.03
CA VAL A 100 -11.47 -9.26 -16.52
C VAL A 100 -11.52 -10.39 -15.48
N GLU A 101 -10.38 -10.77 -14.89
CA GLU A 101 -10.35 -11.83 -13.87
C GLU A 101 -11.13 -11.43 -12.62
N MET A 102 -11.07 -10.17 -12.18
CA MET A 102 -11.88 -9.68 -11.06
C MET A 102 -13.38 -9.86 -11.31
N LEU A 103 -13.87 -9.46 -12.49
CA LEU A 103 -15.28 -9.63 -12.84
C LEU A 103 -15.69 -11.09 -12.93
N LEU A 104 -14.87 -11.96 -13.51
CA LEU A 104 -15.18 -13.39 -13.64
C LEU A 104 -15.15 -14.11 -12.27
N GLN A 105 -14.23 -13.75 -11.38
CA GLN A 105 -14.08 -14.40 -10.08
C GLN A 105 -15.05 -13.85 -9.04
N SER A 106 -15.60 -12.64 -9.24
CA SER A 106 -16.48 -11.95 -8.30
C SER A 106 -17.72 -12.75 -7.91
N GLN A 107 -18.24 -13.62 -8.80
CA GLN A 107 -19.43 -14.43 -8.55
C GLN A 107 -19.35 -15.30 -7.29
N HIS A 108 -18.17 -15.50 -6.75
CA HIS A 108 -17.90 -16.33 -5.58
C HIS A 108 -17.32 -15.55 -4.40
N LEU A 109 -17.30 -14.22 -4.48
CA LEU A 109 -16.68 -13.34 -3.50
C LEU A 109 -17.73 -12.43 -2.86
N ASP A 110 -17.53 -12.11 -1.58
CA ASP A 110 -18.32 -11.12 -0.87
C ASP A 110 -17.57 -9.77 -0.82
N THR A 111 -16.25 -9.84 -0.77
CA THR A 111 -15.36 -8.65 -0.68
C THR A 111 -14.13 -8.82 -1.55
N ILE A 112 -13.71 -7.74 -2.18
CA ILE A 112 -12.45 -7.66 -2.91
C ILE A 112 -11.56 -6.61 -2.26
N TYR A 113 -10.33 -7.01 -1.92
CA TYR A 113 -9.21 -6.11 -1.62
C TYR A 113 -8.46 -5.86 -2.92
N LEU A 114 -8.56 -4.64 -3.42
CA LEU A 114 -7.89 -4.21 -4.64
C LEU A 114 -6.68 -3.34 -4.27
N LEU A 115 -5.48 -3.85 -4.56
CA LEU A 115 -4.22 -3.15 -4.31
C LEU A 115 -3.78 -2.43 -5.58
N THR A 116 -4.20 -1.20 -5.73
CA THR A 116 -3.80 -0.26 -6.80
C THR A 116 -4.20 1.17 -6.44
N GLY A 117 -3.52 2.14 -6.99
CA GLY A 117 -3.93 3.56 -6.96
C GLY A 117 -4.44 4.06 -8.31
N ASP A 118 -4.53 3.18 -9.32
CA ASP A 118 -4.86 3.56 -10.69
C ASP A 118 -6.35 3.84 -10.88
N GLY A 119 -6.66 5.04 -11.37
CA GLY A 119 -8.02 5.49 -11.65
C GLY A 119 -8.75 4.71 -12.73
N ASP A 120 -8.04 4.02 -13.61
CA ASP A 120 -8.63 3.22 -14.68
C ASP A 120 -9.49 2.06 -14.13
N PHE A 121 -9.22 1.62 -12.90
CA PHE A 121 -10.04 0.61 -12.21
C PHE A 121 -11.40 1.12 -11.71
N LYS A 122 -11.68 2.43 -11.72
CA LYS A 122 -12.96 2.99 -11.26
C LYS A 122 -14.18 2.26 -11.85
N ARG A 123 -14.17 2.03 -13.17
CA ARG A 123 -15.30 1.35 -13.84
C ARG A 123 -15.46 -0.10 -13.41
N VAL A 124 -14.38 -0.77 -13.10
CA VAL A 124 -14.41 -2.15 -12.60
C VAL A 124 -14.98 -2.18 -11.18
N VAL A 125 -14.56 -1.23 -10.33
CA VAL A 125 -15.10 -1.08 -8.96
C VAL A 125 -16.61 -0.87 -9.01
N GLN A 126 -17.11 0.07 -9.83
CA GLN A 126 -18.55 0.30 -10.03
C GLN A 126 -19.30 -0.95 -10.47
N ALA A 127 -18.72 -1.71 -11.40
CA ALA A 127 -19.35 -2.94 -11.87
C ALA A 127 -19.45 -4.00 -10.75
N LEU A 128 -18.39 -4.16 -9.95
CA LEU A 128 -18.36 -5.09 -8.83
C LEU A 128 -19.37 -4.70 -7.75
N GLN A 129 -19.45 -3.41 -7.41
CA GLN A 129 -20.43 -2.88 -6.44
C GLN A 129 -21.88 -3.11 -6.93
N ASN A 130 -22.15 -2.90 -8.22
CA ASN A 130 -23.46 -3.21 -8.82
C ASN A 130 -23.80 -4.70 -8.76
N MET A 131 -22.82 -5.58 -8.65
CA MET A 131 -22.99 -7.02 -8.43
C MET A 131 -23.12 -7.38 -6.94
N GLY A 132 -23.09 -6.39 -6.04
CA GLY A 132 -23.20 -6.57 -4.59
C GLY A 132 -21.89 -6.94 -3.90
N ILE A 133 -20.74 -6.74 -4.57
CA ILE A 133 -19.41 -7.03 -4.03
C ILE A 133 -18.87 -5.76 -3.34
N ARG A 134 -18.44 -5.87 -2.10
CA ARG A 134 -17.73 -4.82 -1.41
C ARG A 134 -16.31 -4.70 -1.95
N VAL A 135 -15.86 -3.49 -2.27
CA VAL A 135 -14.51 -3.24 -2.79
C VAL A 135 -13.74 -2.32 -1.84
N GLU A 136 -12.68 -2.84 -1.26
CA GLU A 136 -11.75 -2.13 -0.39
C GLU A 136 -10.44 -1.87 -1.13
N ILE A 137 -10.03 -0.60 -1.20
CA ILE A 137 -8.80 -0.21 -1.88
C ILE A 137 -7.67 -0.11 -0.86
N VAL A 138 -6.53 -0.72 -1.19
CA VAL A 138 -5.27 -0.52 -0.47
C VAL A 138 -4.27 0.10 -1.43
N ALA A 139 -3.79 1.29 -1.12
CA ALA A 139 -2.77 1.98 -1.90
C ALA A 139 -1.76 2.70 -0.97
N PHE A 140 -0.69 3.25 -1.57
CA PHE A 140 0.37 3.93 -0.83
C PHE A 140 0.35 5.44 -1.13
N ARG A 141 1.33 5.98 -1.88
CA ARG A 141 1.47 7.43 -2.09
C ARG A 141 0.50 7.99 -3.11
N TYR A 142 0.26 7.25 -4.19
CA TYR A 142 -0.54 7.77 -5.31
C TYR A 142 -1.81 6.95 -5.45
N ILE A 143 -2.93 7.61 -5.25
CA ILE A 143 -4.25 7.07 -5.55
C ILE A 143 -5.04 8.13 -6.31
N SER A 144 -5.69 7.72 -7.39
CA SER A 144 -6.62 8.58 -8.13
C SER A 144 -7.77 9.02 -7.21
N ARG A 145 -8.08 10.33 -7.23
CA ARG A 145 -9.23 10.85 -6.46
C ARG A 145 -10.53 10.17 -6.85
N GLU A 146 -10.69 9.88 -8.13
CA GLU A 146 -11.89 9.21 -8.64
C GLU A 146 -12.02 7.79 -8.11
N LEU A 147 -10.92 7.04 -8.06
CA LEU A 147 -10.90 5.69 -7.49
C LEU A 147 -11.16 5.72 -5.98
N LEU A 148 -10.55 6.67 -5.28
CA LEU A 148 -10.75 6.86 -3.85
C LEU A 148 -12.22 7.14 -3.49
N HIS A 149 -12.91 7.98 -4.27
CA HIS A 149 -14.31 8.31 -4.04
C HIS A 149 -15.28 7.17 -4.39
N GLU A 150 -14.86 6.26 -5.25
CA GLU A 150 -15.69 5.13 -5.65
C GLU A 150 -15.60 3.95 -4.68
N ALA A 151 -14.48 3.77 -3.99
CA ALA A 151 -14.24 2.65 -3.09
C ALA A 151 -15.24 2.63 -1.91
N ASP A 152 -15.70 1.44 -1.51
CA ASP A 152 -16.47 1.29 -0.27
C ASP A 152 -15.63 1.62 0.97
N GLN A 153 -14.33 1.33 0.90
CA GLN A 153 -13.35 1.69 1.92
C GLN A 153 -11.97 1.87 1.29
N PHE A 154 -11.20 2.80 1.85
CA PHE A 154 -9.79 2.98 1.54
C PHE A 154 -8.93 2.80 2.79
N LEU A 155 -7.84 2.10 2.65
CA LEU A 155 -6.80 1.98 3.66
C LEU A 155 -5.44 2.25 3.03
N SER A 156 -4.66 3.14 3.64
CA SER A 156 -3.26 3.28 3.25
C SER A 156 -2.47 2.03 3.65
N GLY A 157 -1.75 1.43 2.70
CA GLY A 157 -0.92 0.26 2.96
C GLY A 157 0.19 0.50 3.98
N TYR A 158 0.57 1.77 4.19
CA TYR A 158 1.51 2.14 5.26
C TYR A 158 0.99 1.85 6.66
N LEU A 159 -0.33 1.87 6.86
CA LEU A 159 -0.97 1.71 8.17
C LEU A 159 -1.10 0.25 8.60
N ILE A 160 -0.99 -0.71 7.67
CA ILE A 160 -1.01 -2.12 8.02
C ILE A 160 0.34 -2.50 8.65
N PRO A 161 0.35 -2.95 9.92
CA PRO A 161 1.57 -3.30 10.63
C PRO A 161 2.44 -4.27 9.83
N ASN A 162 3.69 -3.89 9.61
CA ASN A 162 4.70 -4.71 8.91
C ASN A 162 4.38 -5.10 7.46
N LEU A 163 3.32 -4.57 6.83
CA LEU A 163 3.09 -4.77 5.39
C LEU A 163 4.27 -4.21 4.58
N LEU A 164 4.73 -3.02 4.93
CA LEU A 164 6.07 -2.53 4.58
C LEU A 164 6.91 -2.54 5.86
N PRO A 165 8.01 -3.29 5.91
CA PRO A 165 8.88 -3.32 7.07
C PRO A 165 9.35 -1.91 7.47
N VAL A 166 9.44 -1.65 8.77
CA VAL A 166 10.15 -0.50 9.31
C VAL A 166 11.63 -0.84 9.34
N LEU A 167 12.48 0.00 8.77
CA LEU A 167 13.92 -0.24 8.72
C LEU A 167 14.51 -0.28 10.15
N ASP A 168 15.46 -1.15 10.36
CA ASP A 168 16.19 -1.32 11.64
C ASP A 168 15.27 -1.60 12.85
N GLN A 169 14.11 -2.23 12.61
CA GLN A 169 13.18 -2.63 13.65
C GLN A 169 12.66 -4.04 13.39
N ARG A 170 12.53 -4.85 14.45
CA ARG A 170 11.89 -6.17 14.33
C ARG A 170 10.38 -6.02 14.17
N ALA A 171 9.76 -6.97 13.49
CA ALA A 171 8.32 -6.92 13.21
C ALA A 171 7.46 -6.92 14.50
N GLU A 172 7.87 -7.67 15.52
CA GLU A 172 7.20 -7.77 16.81
C GLU A 172 7.26 -6.48 17.63
N ASP A 173 8.19 -5.58 17.32
CA ASP A 173 8.36 -4.31 18.04
C ASP A 173 7.45 -3.18 17.50
N TRP A 174 6.60 -3.46 16.50
CA TRP A 174 5.68 -2.47 15.96
C TRP A 174 4.76 -1.91 17.05
N GLY A 175 4.80 -0.61 17.24
CA GLY A 175 3.94 0.07 18.21
C GLY A 175 4.30 -0.14 19.67
N ALA A 176 5.41 -0.82 19.97
CA ALA A 176 5.94 -0.93 21.31
C ALA A 176 6.58 0.39 21.77
N MET A 177 6.80 0.52 23.10
CA MET A 177 7.47 1.70 23.68
C MET A 177 8.87 1.86 23.10
N SER A 178 9.26 3.08 22.77
CA SER A 178 10.51 3.47 22.09
C SER A 178 10.73 2.81 20.73
N CYS A 179 9.67 2.25 20.15
CA CYS A 179 9.68 1.67 18.82
C CYS A 179 8.76 2.45 17.86
N ARG A 180 8.91 2.18 16.58
CA ARG A 180 8.17 2.90 15.54
C ARG A 180 6.85 2.23 15.19
N ALA A 181 5.90 3.07 14.81
CA ALA A 181 4.64 2.72 14.18
C ALA A 181 4.32 3.73 13.07
N ARG A 182 3.24 3.47 12.34
CA ARG A 182 2.71 4.40 11.33
C ARG A 182 1.24 4.66 11.61
N GLY A 183 0.86 5.92 11.48
CA GLY A 183 -0.50 6.36 11.74
C GLY A 183 -0.89 7.51 10.84
N TYR A 184 -2.19 7.81 10.81
CA TYR A 184 -2.74 8.93 10.07
C TYR A 184 -3.31 9.98 11.01
N CYS A 185 -3.17 11.25 10.62
CA CYS A 185 -3.71 12.37 11.36
C CYS A 185 -5.23 12.47 11.16
N TYR A 186 -6.00 12.43 12.25
CA TYR A 186 -7.46 12.60 12.19
C TYR A 186 -7.95 13.86 12.87
N SER A 187 -7.10 14.54 13.64
CA SER A 187 -7.44 15.79 14.31
C SER A 187 -6.23 16.72 14.39
N VAL A 188 -6.42 17.96 13.99
CA VAL A 188 -5.41 19.02 14.00
C VAL A 188 -5.95 20.18 14.85
N GLN A 189 -5.13 20.68 15.78
CA GLN A 189 -5.39 21.82 16.65
C GLN A 189 -4.27 22.84 16.52
N ASP A 190 -4.36 23.94 17.27
CA ASP A 190 -3.29 24.94 17.31
C ASP A 190 -2.07 24.41 18.09
N GLY A 191 -1.02 24.07 17.35
CA GLY A 191 0.26 23.57 17.88
C GLY A 191 0.35 22.06 18.14
N TYR A 192 -0.73 21.28 18.01
CA TYR A 192 -0.73 19.83 18.24
C TYR A 192 -1.81 19.11 17.43
N GLY A 193 -1.77 17.79 17.46
CA GLY A 193 -2.78 16.96 16.82
C GLY A 193 -2.84 15.55 17.41
N PHE A 194 -3.76 14.75 16.83
CA PHE A 194 -3.94 13.34 17.17
C PHE A 194 -3.89 12.49 15.91
N MET A 195 -3.26 11.35 16.06
CA MET A 195 -3.21 10.31 15.02
C MET A 195 -3.82 9.02 15.52
N LYS A 196 -4.28 8.21 14.57
CA LYS A 196 -4.61 6.80 14.81
C LYS A 196 -3.58 5.92 14.15
N TYR A 197 -3.14 4.89 14.85
CA TYR A 197 -2.32 3.82 14.30
C TYR A 197 -2.94 2.46 14.61
N LEU A 198 -2.71 1.51 13.71
CA LEU A 198 -3.19 0.14 13.90
C LEU A 198 -2.17 -0.61 14.76
N ASP A 199 -2.65 -1.25 15.81
CA ASP A 199 -1.82 -2.08 16.70
C ASP A 199 -1.30 -3.32 15.96
N ILE A 200 -0.31 -3.98 16.53
CA ILE A 200 0.32 -5.19 15.97
C ILE A 200 -0.70 -6.32 15.74
N ASP A 201 -1.81 -6.33 16.46
CA ASP A 201 -2.92 -7.28 16.27
C ASP A 201 -3.68 -7.06 14.94
N MET A 202 -3.38 -5.99 14.21
CA MET A 202 -4.00 -5.57 12.94
C MET A 202 -5.52 -5.35 13.03
N ARG A 203 -6.07 -5.16 14.23
CA ARG A 203 -7.52 -4.98 14.49
C ARG A 203 -7.81 -3.74 15.32
N SER A 204 -6.98 -3.49 16.33
CA SER A 204 -7.20 -2.44 17.31
C SER A 204 -6.57 -1.13 16.87
N TRP A 205 -7.40 -0.11 16.69
CA TRP A 205 -6.90 1.25 16.47
C TRP A 205 -6.60 1.92 17.79
N ARG A 206 -5.43 2.56 17.89
CA ARG A 206 -4.97 3.32 19.04
C ARG A 206 -4.82 4.78 18.69
N ASP A 207 -5.16 5.64 19.64
CA ASP A 207 -4.96 7.08 19.55
C ASP A 207 -3.57 7.45 20.09
N ILE A 208 -2.90 8.40 19.43
CA ILE A 208 -1.64 8.95 19.89
C ILE A 208 -1.59 10.44 19.66
N PHE A 209 -1.14 11.17 20.69
CA PHE A 209 -0.91 12.61 20.65
C PHE A 209 0.42 12.93 19.97
N PHE A 210 0.50 14.05 19.25
CA PHE A 210 1.75 14.64 18.79
C PHE A 210 1.72 16.16 18.91
N HIS A 211 2.88 16.74 19.18
CA HIS A 211 3.09 18.19 19.17
C HIS A 211 3.80 18.61 17.89
N PHE A 212 3.50 19.78 17.32
CA PHE A 212 4.07 20.23 16.04
C PHE A 212 5.59 20.40 16.07
N SER A 213 6.21 20.57 17.26
CA SER A 213 7.66 20.54 17.39
C SER A 213 8.31 19.21 17.00
N GLN A 214 7.54 18.13 16.87
CA GLN A 214 8.00 16.81 16.44
C GLN A 214 7.92 16.58 14.92
N LEU A 215 7.32 17.55 14.21
CA LEU A 215 7.20 17.49 12.76
C LEU A 215 8.51 17.86 12.08
N PRO A 216 8.75 17.36 10.87
CA PRO A 216 9.82 17.86 10.01
C PRO A 216 9.67 19.38 9.78
N GLU A 217 10.77 20.08 9.60
CA GLU A 217 10.76 21.52 9.34
C GLU A 217 9.88 21.85 8.14
N ARG A 218 9.04 22.92 8.28
CA ARG A 218 8.16 23.46 7.23
C ARG A 218 7.03 22.55 6.75
N HIS A 219 6.65 21.52 7.51
CA HIS A 219 5.50 20.71 7.14
C HIS A 219 4.21 21.25 7.79
N TYR A 220 3.20 21.52 6.94
CA TYR A 220 1.83 21.78 7.40
C TYR A 220 1.09 20.46 7.50
N VAL A 221 0.54 20.14 8.67
CA VAL A 221 -0.23 18.92 8.89
C VAL A 221 -1.64 19.08 8.34
N ASN A 222 -2.07 18.11 7.58
CA ASN A 222 -3.45 18.01 7.13
C ASN A 222 -4.10 16.73 7.70
N LEU A 223 -5.42 16.70 7.67
CA LEU A 223 -6.15 15.46 7.94
C LEU A 223 -5.77 14.40 6.91
N ASP A 224 -5.69 13.16 7.34
CA ASP A 224 -5.27 12.00 6.56
C ASP A 224 -3.78 11.95 6.16
N ASP A 225 -2.95 12.91 6.58
CA ASP A 225 -1.50 12.78 6.44
C ASP A 225 -1.01 11.54 7.19
N VAL A 226 -0.17 10.74 6.55
CA VAL A 226 0.38 9.50 7.11
C VAL A 226 1.82 9.73 7.54
N PHE A 227 2.10 9.40 8.79
CA PHE A 227 3.42 9.54 9.41
C PHE A 227 3.97 8.21 9.89
N GLU A 228 5.30 8.07 9.84
CA GLU A 228 6.06 7.15 10.67
C GLU A 228 6.57 7.94 11.89
N PHE A 229 6.50 7.35 13.08
CA PHE A 229 6.87 8.01 14.32
C PHE A 229 7.33 7.00 15.36
N THR A 230 8.06 7.48 16.37
CA THR A 230 8.44 6.71 17.55
C THR A 230 7.44 6.95 18.68
N ILE A 231 7.07 5.91 19.40
CA ILE A 231 6.17 5.99 20.56
C ILE A 231 6.99 6.21 21.81
N GLU A 232 6.77 7.32 22.52
CA GLU A 232 7.46 7.63 23.77
C GLU A 232 6.47 7.89 24.90
N PRO A 233 6.89 7.74 26.19
CA PRO A 233 6.05 8.07 27.32
C PRO A 233 5.72 9.58 27.32
N SER A 234 4.48 9.92 27.63
CA SER A 234 4.09 11.31 27.77
C SER A 234 4.61 11.89 29.10
N PRO A 235 5.37 13.00 29.07
CA PRO A 235 5.82 13.64 30.31
C PRO A 235 4.70 14.35 31.07
N ARG A 236 3.52 14.54 30.44
CA ARG A 236 2.40 15.31 31.00
C ARG A 236 1.24 14.46 31.50
N ALA A 237 1.21 13.18 31.16
CA ALA A 237 0.13 12.29 31.55
C ALA A 237 0.69 10.94 32.00
N GLU A 238 0.41 10.55 33.24
CA GLU A 238 0.81 9.24 33.78
C GLU A 238 0.17 8.14 32.92
N GLY A 239 1.00 7.23 32.37
CA GLY A 239 0.57 6.19 31.45
C GLY A 239 0.20 6.66 30.05
N GLY A 240 0.31 7.96 29.74
CA GLY A 240 0.09 8.50 28.40
C GLY A 240 1.28 8.23 27.46
N ILE A 241 0.99 8.23 26.16
CA ILE A 241 1.99 8.11 25.10
C ILE A 241 1.95 9.30 24.14
N LEU A 242 3.06 9.60 23.50
CA LEU A 242 3.16 10.61 22.47
C LEU A 242 4.03 10.14 21.30
N ALA A 243 3.74 10.68 20.11
CA ALA A 243 4.55 10.46 18.92
C ALA A 243 5.70 11.47 18.86
N THR A 244 6.91 10.94 18.64
CA THR A 244 8.13 11.71 18.46
C THR A 244 8.85 11.31 17.17
N HIS A 245 9.89 12.05 16.78
CA HIS A 245 10.70 11.75 15.59
C HIS A 245 9.83 11.47 14.36
N MET A 246 8.87 12.33 14.12
CA MET A 246 7.87 12.15 13.08
C MET A 246 8.46 12.36 11.68
N GLN A 247 8.15 11.43 10.78
CA GLN A 247 8.49 11.51 9.36
C GLN A 247 7.23 11.36 8.52
N ILE A 248 7.01 12.28 7.57
CA ILE A 248 5.87 12.15 6.66
C ILE A 248 6.15 11.07 5.61
N LEU A 249 5.21 10.16 5.44
CA LEU A 249 5.23 9.14 4.39
C LEU A 249 4.37 9.53 3.21
N HIS A 250 3.22 10.16 3.47
CA HIS A 250 2.25 10.56 2.46
C HIS A 250 1.37 11.69 2.97
N SER A 251 1.08 12.68 2.09
CA SER A 251 0.05 13.70 2.27
C SER A 251 -0.85 13.74 1.05
N ARG A 252 -2.15 13.64 1.26
CA ARG A 252 -3.14 13.72 0.16
C ARG A 252 -3.24 15.13 -0.44
N HIS A 253 -2.79 16.14 0.30
CA HIS A 253 -2.81 17.53 -0.12
C HIS A 253 -1.52 18.00 -0.78
N PHE A 254 -0.49 17.14 -0.78
CA PHE A 254 0.74 17.40 -1.51
C PHE A 254 0.47 17.18 -3.00
N ILE A 255 0.22 18.25 -3.73
CA ILE A 255 0.28 18.28 -5.19
C ILE A 255 1.76 18.48 -5.51
N PRO A 256 2.50 17.50 -6.04
CA PRO A 256 3.86 17.75 -6.50
C PRO A 256 3.81 18.84 -7.57
N ASP A 257 4.66 19.84 -7.42
CA ASP A 257 4.87 20.83 -8.48
C ASP A 257 5.17 20.11 -9.80
N LYS A 258 4.52 20.56 -10.89
CA LYS A 258 4.72 19.94 -12.21
C LYS A 258 6.19 20.07 -12.60
N GLY A 259 7.01 19.09 -12.24
CA GLY A 259 8.44 19.08 -12.56
C GLY A 259 9.32 18.23 -11.63
N GLU A 260 8.92 17.93 -10.43
CA GLU A 260 9.72 17.06 -9.56
C GLU A 260 9.43 15.58 -9.84
N LYS A 261 10.35 14.94 -10.55
CA LYS A 261 10.40 13.46 -10.60
C LYS A 261 10.70 12.95 -9.19
N PRO A 262 9.95 11.95 -8.68
CA PRO A 262 10.23 11.38 -7.36
C PRO A 262 11.66 10.86 -7.35
N THR A 263 12.45 11.35 -6.41
CA THR A 263 13.79 10.81 -6.14
C THR A 263 13.62 9.37 -5.67
N PRO A 264 14.25 8.38 -6.31
CA PRO A 264 14.20 7.02 -5.82
C PRO A 264 14.91 7.00 -4.46
N VAL A 265 14.22 6.57 -3.43
CA VAL A 265 14.84 6.20 -2.16
C VAL A 265 15.64 4.93 -2.45
N VAL A 266 16.96 5.03 -2.36
CA VAL A 266 17.94 3.96 -2.57
C VAL A 266 17.76 2.89 -1.49
#